data_1136527a636cd5aa01b21fc1893eef66
#
_entry.id   1136527a636cd5aa01b21fc1893eef66
#
_cell.length_a   1.000
_cell.length_b   1.000
_cell.length_c   1.000
_cell.angle_alpha   90.00
_cell.angle_beta   90.00
_cell.angle_gamma   90.00
#
_symmetry.space_group_name_H-M   'P 1'
#
loop_
_entity.id
_entity.type
_entity.pdbx_description
1 polymer ?
#
loop_
_entity_poly.entity_id
_entity_poly.type
_entity_poly.pdbx_seq_one_letter_code
_entity_poly.pdbx_strand_id
1 'polypeptide(L)'
;MLPNLFLTRAYGLENLDDSGKACIYAFNHNNSIEVLMVPALIVYHLGGRMISFVIDWMYGKIPILGSLMDMTNPVYVYNKRSLLRWIEAKRMTRPADGTVERCAEKLRSGQSIGIFPEGKRNRNPEHLLQGKPGVGHIALKTGSTVVPVGIDFECRIRKGRIPVLGRTIVRIGKPLDFQHQSKKYLALIADTSCKSITSSELNRMAADVTKEIMFSLAELSGKQYSEPCSVIKQTVTTTTINPKEHLCRV
;
A
#
# COMPACT_ATOMS: atom_id res chain seq x y z
N MET A 1 26.94 0.02 0.23
CA MET A 1 25.54 -0.19 -0.19
C MET A 1 25.40 -1.06 -1.44
N LEU A 2 26.31 -0.95 -2.41
CA LEU A 2 26.36 -1.85 -3.59
C LEU A 2 26.46 -3.36 -3.29
N PRO A 3 27.13 -3.83 -2.21
CA PRO A 3 27.22 -5.27 -1.92
C PRO A 3 25.87 -5.96 -1.69
N ASN A 4 24.84 -5.24 -1.20
CA ASN A 4 23.52 -5.82 -0.93
C ASN A 4 22.75 -6.14 -2.22
N LEU A 5 23.05 -5.50 -3.33
CA LEU A 5 22.44 -5.79 -4.63
C LEU A 5 22.80 -7.21 -5.10
N PHE A 6 24.05 -7.60 -4.93
CA PHE A 6 24.55 -8.95 -5.28
C PHE A 6 24.07 -10.04 -4.30
N LEU A 7 23.50 -9.66 -3.16
CA LEU A 7 22.96 -10.58 -2.16
C LEU A 7 21.44 -10.69 -2.22
N THR A 8 20.80 -10.15 -3.26
CA THR A 8 19.36 -10.28 -3.44
C THR A 8 19.01 -11.66 -4.02
N ARG A 9 18.01 -12.31 -3.44
CA ARG A 9 17.43 -13.54 -3.96
C ARG A 9 15.95 -13.29 -4.25
N ALA A 10 15.52 -13.69 -5.44
CA ALA A 10 14.11 -13.61 -5.85
C ALA A 10 13.53 -15.03 -6.02
N TYR A 11 12.31 -15.22 -5.58
CA TYR A 11 11.52 -16.45 -5.69
C TYR A 11 10.14 -16.11 -6.25
N GLY A 12 9.54 -17.03 -6.99
CA GLY A 12 8.20 -16.83 -7.55
C GLY A 12 8.22 -15.93 -8.78
N LEU A 13 9.34 -15.86 -9.51
CA LEU A 13 9.45 -15.06 -10.74
C LEU A 13 8.45 -15.51 -11.81
N GLU A 14 8.03 -16.75 -11.79
CA GLU A 14 6.99 -17.32 -12.63
C GLU A 14 5.59 -16.70 -12.40
N ASN A 15 5.40 -16.01 -11.28
CA ASN A 15 4.17 -15.28 -10.98
C ASN A 15 4.14 -13.86 -11.56
N LEU A 16 5.24 -13.41 -12.18
CA LEU A 16 5.25 -12.16 -12.94
C LEU A 16 4.45 -12.37 -14.23
N ASP A 17 3.49 -11.49 -14.48
CA ASP A 17 2.62 -11.61 -15.65
C ASP A 17 3.32 -11.14 -16.92
N ASP A 18 3.67 -12.10 -17.78
CA ASP A 18 4.23 -11.86 -19.12
C ASP A 18 3.16 -11.58 -20.19
N SER A 19 1.88 -11.66 -19.86
CA SER A 19 0.77 -11.48 -20.82
C SER A 19 0.67 -10.05 -21.39
N GLY A 20 1.45 -9.11 -20.83
CA GLY A 20 1.41 -7.70 -21.21
C GLY A 20 0.24 -6.90 -20.60
N LYS A 21 -0.62 -7.55 -19.82
CA LYS A 21 -1.70 -6.85 -19.12
C LYS A 21 -1.16 -6.00 -17.97
N ALA A 22 -1.74 -4.83 -17.80
CA ALA A 22 -1.41 -3.97 -16.67
C ALA A 22 -1.91 -4.59 -15.36
N CYS A 23 -1.04 -4.65 -14.35
CA CYS A 23 -1.37 -5.16 -13.02
C CYS A 23 -0.87 -4.24 -11.91
N ILE A 24 -1.30 -4.52 -10.69
CA ILE A 24 -0.93 -3.80 -9.48
C ILE A 24 0.12 -4.63 -8.75
N TYR A 25 1.35 -4.15 -8.63
CA TYR A 25 2.36 -4.74 -7.77
C TYR A 25 2.25 -4.13 -6.38
N ALA A 26 1.88 -4.95 -5.38
CA ALA A 26 1.78 -4.52 -3.99
C ALA A 26 3.01 -4.98 -3.20
N PHE A 27 3.67 -4.06 -2.49
CA PHE A 27 4.92 -4.31 -1.76
C PHE A 27 4.76 -3.98 -0.28
N ASN A 28 5.38 -4.75 0.60
CA ASN A 28 5.61 -4.28 1.97
C ASN A 28 6.84 -3.36 2.03
N HIS A 29 6.87 -2.45 3.00
CA HIS A 29 7.86 -1.36 3.04
C HIS A 29 8.78 -1.44 4.26
N ASN A 30 9.94 -2.11 4.15
CA ASN A 30 10.88 -2.26 5.26
C ASN A 30 11.90 -1.12 5.33
N ASN A 31 12.67 -0.88 4.26
CA ASN A 31 13.72 0.14 4.24
C ASN A 31 13.76 0.93 2.92
N SER A 32 14.58 1.99 2.89
CA SER A 32 14.60 2.92 1.76
C SER A 32 15.36 2.40 0.53
N ILE A 33 16.22 1.40 0.68
CA ILE A 33 17.05 0.86 -0.43
C ILE A 33 16.24 -0.16 -1.23
N GLU A 34 15.46 -0.98 -0.56
CA GLU A 34 14.59 -1.97 -1.17
C GLU A 34 13.58 -1.33 -2.13
N VAL A 35 13.13 -0.11 -1.80
CA VAL A 35 12.18 0.67 -2.64
C VAL A 35 12.72 0.97 -4.04
N LEU A 36 14.02 1.02 -4.21
CA LEU A 36 14.65 1.22 -5.53
C LEU A 36 15.09 -0.11 -6.16
N MET A 37 15.65 -1.02 -5.36
CA MET A 37 16.25 -2.25 -5.86
C MET A 37 15.19 -3.28 -6.28
N VAL A 38 14.16 -3.48 -5.49
CA VAL A 38 13.14 -4.51 -5.77
C VAL A 38 12.32 -4.15 -7.01
N PRO A 39 11.84 -2.91 -7.18
CA PRO A 39 11.23 -2.49 -8.43
C PRO A 39 12.12 -2.65 -9.66
N ALA A 40 13.40 -2.27 -9.55
CA ALA A 40 14.34 -2.43 -10.66
C ALA A 40 14.53 -3.90 -11.05
N LEU A 41 14.62 -4.80 -10.06
CA LEU A 41 14.67 -6.24 -10.27
C LEU A 41 13.43 -6.75 -11.03
N ILE A 42 12.23 -6.33 -10.61
CA ILE A 42 10.98 -6.74 -11.27
C ILE A 42 10.91 -6.20 -12.70
N VAL A 43 11.22 -4.92 -12.91
CA VAL A 43 11.27 -4.31 -14.25
C VAL A 43 12.25 -5.07 -15.16
N TYR A 44 13.41 -5.47 -14.65
CA TYR A 44 14.36 -6.28 -15.40
C TYR A 44 13.76 -7.62 -15.84
N HIS A 45 13.11 -8.35 -14.92
CA HIS A 45 12.46 -9.63 -15.26
C HIS A 45 11.20 -9.49 -16.13
N LEU A 46 10.58 -8.31 -16.15
CA LEU A 46 9.49 -7.98 -17.07
C LEU A 46 9.97 -7.51 -18.46
N GLY A 47 11.24 -7.74 -18.81
CA GLY A 47 11.81 -7.35 -20.11
C GLY A 47 11.90 -5.82 -20.28
N GLY A 48 12.03 -5.05 -19.20
CA GLY A 48 12.12 -3.59 -19.21
C GLY A 48 10.76 -2.86 -19.17
N ARG A 49 9.66 -3.56 -19.04
CA ARG A 49 8.33 -2.91 -18.88
C ARG A 49 8.29 -2.10 -17.58
N MET A 50 8.13 -0.79 -17.72
CA MET A 50 8.16 0.16 -16.61
C MET A 50 6.92 0.05 -15.73
N ILE A 51 7.12 0.19 -14.42
CA ILE A 51 6.06 0.23 -13.42
C ILE A 51 5.97 1.65 -12.87
N SER A 52 4.77 2.25 -12.88
CA SER A 52 4.50 3.56 -12.27
C SER A 52 4.30 3.44 -10.77
N PHE A 53 5.21 4.00 -9.99
CA PHE A 53 5.11 3.93 -8.54
C PHE A 53 4.25 5.03 -7.95
N VAL A 54 3.50 4.66 -6.90
CA VAL A 54 2.75 5.61 -6.05
C VAL A 54 3.69 6.11 -4.96
N ILE A 55 4.16 7.34 -5.08
CA ILE A 55 5.19 7.93 -4.20
C ILE A 55 4.80 9.29 -3.64
N ASP A 56 5.34 9.65 -2.46
CA ASP A 56 5.15 11.00 -1.91
C ASP A 56 5.84 12.05 -2.82
N TRP A 57 5.14 13.15 -3.13
CA TRP A 57 5.55 14.22 -4.05
C TRP A 57 6.93 14.79 -3.73
N MET A 58 7.33 14.80 -2.44
CA MET A 58 8.58 15.37 -2.00
C MET A 58 9.81 14.66 -2.58
N TYR A 59 9.71 13.36 -2.88
CA TYR A 59 10.81 12.60 -3.48
C TYR A 59 11.13 13.05 -4.91
N GLY A 60 10.12 13.47 -5.68
CA GLY A 60 10.30 14.06 -7.00
C GLY A 60 10.98 15.43 -6.99
N LYS A 61 11.13 16.09 -5.84
CA LYS A 61 11.80 17.39 -5.68
C LYS A 61 13.25 17.27 -5.18
N ILE A 62 13.71 16.07 -4.88
CA ILE A 62 15.11 15.81 -4.50
C ILE A 62 15.93 15.70 -5.78
N PRO A 63 17.02 16.49 -5.93
CA PRO A 63 17.90 16.41 -7.10
C PRO A 63 18.39 14.97 -7.32
N ILE A 64 18.61 14.57 -8.57
CA ILE A 64 19.02 13.23 -9.01
C ILE A 64 17.94 12.17 -8.74
N LEU A 65 17.46 12.02 -7.48
CA LEU A 65 16.42 11.06 -7.13
C LEU A 65 15.10 11.38 -7.82
N GLY A 66 14.70 12.66 -7.88
CA GLY A 66 13.51 13.09 -8.59
C GLY A 66 13.56 12.76 -10.07
N SER A 67 14.68 13.06 -10.72
CA SER A 67 14.89 12.74 -12.13
C SER A 67 14.80 11.23 -12.41
N LEU A 68 15.37 10.40 -11.52
CA LEU A 68 15.27 8.95 -11.62
C LEU A 68 13.82 8.46 -11.40
N MET A 69 13.11 9.06 -10.45
CA MET A 69 11.70 8.73 -10.22
C MET A 69 10.81 9.13 -11.39
N ASP A 70 11.05 10.31 -11.98
CA ASP A 70 10.27 10.82 -13.13
C ASP A 70 10.36 9.89 -14.35
N MET A 71 11.47 9.16 -14.53
CA MET A 71 11.61 8.17 -15.60
C MET A 71 10.57 7.03 -15.48
N THR A 72 10.07 6.74 -14.29
CA THR A 72 9.03 5.72 -14.06
C THR A 72 7.61 6.27 -14.23
N ASN A 73 7.47 7.54 -14.60
CA ASN A 73 6.18 8.23 -14.72
C ASN A 73 5.28 8.00 -13.47
N PRO A 74 5.72 8.42 -12.28
CA PRO A 74 5.10 8.03 -11.02
C PRO A 74 3.75 8.73 -10.78
N VAL A 75 2.94 8.17 -9.88
CA VAL A 75 1.75 8.81 -9.33
C VAL A 75 2.12 9.51 -8.03
N TYR A 76 2.27 10.84 -8.06
CA TYR A 76 2.60 11.61 -6.87
C TYR A 76 1.43 11.76 -5.90
N VAL A 77 1.69 11.51 -4.61
CA VAL A 77 0.72 11.69 -3.51
C VAL A 77 1.10 12.91 -2.68
N TYR A 78 0.14 13.78 -2.40
CA TYR A 78 0.36 15.09 -1.75
C TYR A 78 -0.15 15.14 -0.30
N ASN A 79 -0.22 13.98 0.37
CA ASN A 79 -0.82 13.90 1.72
C ASN A 79 0.10 14.41 2.85
N LYS A 80 1.41 14.40 2.66
CA LYS A 80 2.38 14.80 3.68
C LYS A 80 3.01 16.14 3.35
N ARG A 81 3.41 16.87 4.40
CA ARG A 81 4.27 18.04 4.30
C ARG A 81 5.75 17.63 4.40
N SER A 82 6.61 18.33 3.70
CA SER A 82 8.05 18.13 3.81
C SER A 82 8.59 18.83 5.06
N LEU A 83 9.52 18.17 5.78
CA LEU A 83 10.27 18.80 6.88
C LEU A 83 11.30 19.81 6.35
N LEU A 84 11.73 19.67 5.10
CA LEU A 84 12.70 20.55 4.47
C LEU A 84 11.98 21.74 3.83
N ARG A 85 12.20 22.93 4.36
CA ARG A 85 11.52 24.17 3.91
C ARG A 85 11.69 24.44 2.41
N TRP A 86 12.88 24.18 1.84
CA TRP A 86 13.14 24.38 0.42
C TRP A 86 12.37 23.38 -0.49
N ILE A 87 12.08 22.17 0.01
CA ILE A 87 11.22 21.21 -0.69
C ILE A 87 9.76 21.64 -0.55
N GLU A 88 9.33 22.01 0.65
CA GLU A 88 7.95 22.44 0.89
C GLU A 88 7.59 23.68 0.05
N ALA A 89 8.53 24.61 -0.14
CA ALA A 89 8.34 25.76 -1.02
C ALA A 89 8.06 25.37 -2.48
N LYS A 90 8.47 24.18 -2.92
CA LYS A 90 8.20 23.63 -4.27
C LYS A 90 6.93 22.79 -4.33
N ARG A 91 6.12 22.79 -3.27
CA ARG A 91 4.89 22.01 -3.22
C ARG A 91 3.89 22.57 -4.24
N MET A 92 3.48 21.71 -5.16
CA MET A 92 2.44 22.06 -6.13
C MET A 92 1.05 21.90 -5.50
N THR A 93 0.08 22.56 -6.07
CA THR A 93 -1.33 22.36 -5.73
C THR A 93 -1.69 20.89 -5.94
N ARG A 94 -2.45 20.33 -5.00
CA ARG A 94 -2.93 18.94 -5.13
C ARG A 94 -3.78 18.85 -6.40
N PRO A 95 -3.52 17.86 -7.27
CA PRO A 95 -4.36 17.62 -8.43
C PRO A 95 -5.83 17.43 -8.03
N ALA A 96 -6.75 17.91 -8.85
CA ALA A 96 -8.19 17.74 -8.63
C ALA A 96 -8.55 16.25 -8.59
N ASP A 97 -7.90 15.45 -9.44
CA ASP A 97 -8.10 14.02 -9.49
C ASP A 97 -7.41 13.31 -8.32
N GLY A 98 -8.16 12.46 -7.63
CA GLY A 98 -7.66 11.67 -6.53
C GLY A 98 -6.58 10.68 -6.98
N THR A 99 -5.72 10.26 -6.03
CA THR A 99 -4.67 9.26 -6.30
C THR A 99 -5.23 7.96 -6.90
N VAL A 100 -6.39 7.52 -6.41
CA VAL A 100 -7.07 6.30 -6.91
C VAL A 100 -7.43 6.47 -8.39
N GLU A 101 -7.95 7.62 -8.80
CA GLU A 101 -8.34 7.88 -10.19
C GLU A 101 -7.13 7.87 -11.12
N ARG A 102 -6.07 8.58 -10.76
CA ARG A 102 -4.83 8.62 -11.55
C ARG A 102 -4.16 7.25 -11.69
N CYS A 103 -4.23 6.41 -10.64
CA CYS A 103 -3.77 5.02 -10.72
C CYS A 103 -4.66 4.19 -11.66
N ALA A 104 -5.98 4.36 -11.56
CA ALA A 104 -6.93 3.66 -12.43
C ALA A 104 -6.74 4.03 -13.91
N GLU A 105 -6.48 5.30 -14.21
CA GLU A 105 -6.20 5.78 -15.55
C GLU A 105 -4.94 5.12 -16.13
N LYS A 106 -3.84 5.05 -15.35
CA LYS A 106 -2.62 4.35 -15.76
C LYS A 106 -2.86 2.88 -16.07
N LEU A 107 -3.58 2.17 -15.21
CA LEU A 107 -3.91 0.77 -15.44
C LEU A 107 -4.75 0.59 -16.70
N ARG A 108 -5.74 1.46 -16.96
CA ARG A 108 -6.56 1.44 -18.19
C ARG A 108 -5.73 1.74 -19.44
N SER A 109 -4.70 2.56 -19.32
CA SER A 109 -3.76 2.84 -20.42
C SER A 109 -2.72 1.75 -20.66
N GLY A 110 -2.81 0.62 -19.94
CA GLY A 110 -1.89 -0.51 -20.09
C GLY A 110 -0.60 -0.39 -19.25
N GLN A 111 -0.51 0.60 -18.36
CA GLN A 111 0.67 0.78 -17.52
C GLN A 111 0.46 0.18 -16.12
N SER A 112 1.31 -0.77 -15.74
CA SER A 112 1.30 -1.34 -14.39
C SER A 112 1.69 -0.31 -13.33
N ILE A 113 1.14 -0.47 -12.11
CA ILE A 113 1.47 0.38 -10.98
C ILE A 113 2.13 -0.40 -9.85
N GLY A 114 3.00 0.28 -9.10
CA GLY A 114 3.63 -0.22 -7.88
C GLY A 114 3.13 0.58 -6.67
N ILE A 115 2.67 -0.11 -5.64
CA ILE A 115 2.12 0.54 -4.45
C ILE A 115 2.60 -0.15 -3.17
N PHE A 116 2.81 0.66 -2.13
CA PHE A 116 3.07 0.21 -0.77
C PHE A 116 1.80 0.44 0.05
N PRO A 117 0.96 -0.58 0.29
CA PRO A 117 -0.32 -0.41 0.98
C PRO A 117 -0.19 0.19 2.38
N GLU A 118 0.92 -0.05 3.07
CA GLU A 118 1.23 0.54 4.38
C GLU A 118 1.30 2.08 4.34
N GLY A 119 1.61 2.68 3.19
CA GLY A 119 1.68 4.12 2.95
C GLY A 119 2.77 4.86 3.72
N LYS A 120 3.62 4.14 4.46
CA LYS A 120 4.81 4.64 5.13
C LYS A 120 5.80 3.51 5.38
N ARG A 121 7.08 3.87 5.57
CA ARG A 121 8.11 2.89 5.92
C ARG A 121 7.81 2.24 7.28
N ASN A 122 7.84 0.93 7.29
CA ASN A 122 7.71 0.13 8.48
C ASN A 122 9.10 -0.14 9.10
N ARG A 123 9.26 0.17 10.38
CA ARG A 123 10.49 -0.11 11.13
C ARG A 123 10.40 -1.36 11.99
N ASN A 124 9.20 -1.93 12.08
CA ASN A 124 8.99 -3.17 12.81
C ASN A 124 9.44 -4.36 11.95
N PRO A 125 10.38 -5.21 12.41
CA PRO A 125 10.82 -6.35 11.64
C PRO A 125 9.81 -7.50 11.63
N GLU A 126 8.93 -7.59 12.62
CA GLU A 126 8.06 -8.73 12.85
C GLU A 126 6.62 -8.51 12.38
N HIS A 127 6.14 -7.26 12.35
CA HIS A 127 4.75 -6.94 12.03
C HIS A 127 4.64 -6.00 10.86
N LEU A 128 3.65 -6.21 10.00
CA LEU A 128 3.23 -5.24 8.99
C LEU A 128 2.38 -4.12 9.63
N LEU A 129 2.42 -2.93 9.03
CA LEU A 129 1.49 -1.87 9.38
C LEU A 129 0.12 -2.11 8.73
N GLN A 130 -0.89 -1.41 9.23
CA GLN A 130 -2.22 -1.45 8.63
C GLN A 130 -2.19 -0.98 7.17
N GLY A 131 -2.78 -1.79 6.30
CA GLY A 131 -2.98 -1.44 4.90
C GLY A 131 -4.01 -0.33 4.74
N LYS A 132 -3.72 0.65 3.90
CA LYS A 132 -4.66 1.71 3.53
C LYS A 132 -5.57 1.23 2.40
N PRO A 133 -6.88 1.54 2.44
CA PRO A 133 -7.85 1.01 1.49
C PRO A 133 -7.65 1.50 0.04
N GLY A 134 -6.70 2.40 -0.20
CA GLY A 134 -6.41 2.92 -1.54
C GLY A 134 -6.11 1.84 -2.57
N VAL A 135 -5.34 0.80 -2.22
CA VAL A 135 -5.02 -0.30 -3.12
C VAL A 135 -6.28 -1.11 -3.46
N GLY A 136 -7.14 -1.37 -2.48
CA GLY A 136 -8.42 -2.05 -2.68
C GLY A 136 -9.35 -1.26 -3.61
N HIS A 137 -9.47 0.06 -3.41
CA HIS A 137 -10.23 0.93 -4.32
C HIS A 137 -9.70 0.88 -5.75
N ILE A 138 -8.38 0.90 -5.95
CA ILE A 138 -7.77 0.83 -7.28
C ILE A 138 -8.08 -0.53 -7.92
N ALA A 139 -7.85 -1.64 -7.22
CA ALA A 139 -8.10 -2.99 -7.72
C ALA A 139 -9.57 -3.17 -8.11
N LEU A 140 -10.51 -2.77 -7.24
CA LEU A 140 -11.94 -2.89 -7.49
C LEU A 140 -12.44 -1.97 -8.62
N LYS A 141 -11.88 -0.77 -8.74
CA LYS A 141 -12.27 0.20 -9.79
C LYS A 141 -11.81 -0.21 -11.18
N THR A 142 -10.72 -0.96 -11.27
CA THR A 142 -10.11 -1.34 -12.55
C THR A 142 -10.32 -2.81 -12.92
N GLY A 143 -10.63 -3.67 -11.95
CA GLY A 143 -10.62 -5.12 -12.12
C GLY A 143 -9.22 -5.68 -12.41
N SER A 144 -8.16 -4.89 -12.18
CA SER A 144 -6.79 -5.30 -12.42
C SER A 144 -6.32 -6.30 -11.38
N THR A 145 -5.58 -7.30 -11.81
CA THR A 145 -4.93 -8.29 -10.95
C THR A 145 -3.90 -7.63 -10.03
N VAL A 146 -3.81 -8.12 -8.80
CA VAL A 146 -2.82 -7.66 -7.83
C VAL A 146 -1.76 -8.74 -7.63
N VAL A 147 -0.50 -8.41 -7.86
CA VAL A 147 0.66 -9.29 -7.60
C VAL A 147 1.31 -8.85 -6.30
N PRO A 148 1.17 -9.63 -5.22
CA PRO A 148 1.82 -9.30 -3.94
C PRO A 148 3.31 -9.66 -4.00
N VAL A 149 4.15 -8.76 -3.51
CA VAL A 149 5.61 -8.91 -3.47
C VAL A 149 6.10 -8.71 -2.05
N GLY A 150 6.39 -9.81 -1.38
CA GLY A 150 6.96 -9.82 -0.03
C GLY A 150 8.45 -9.54 -0.06
N ILE A 151 8.88 -8.57 0.74
CA ILE A 151 10.28 -8.19 0.90
C ILE A 151 10.69 -8.50 2.33
N ASP A 152 11.75 -9.27 2.48
CA ASP A 152 12.38 -9.58 3.75
C ASP A 152 13.86 -9.19 3.71
N PHE A 153 14.44 -8.88 4.86
CA PHE A 153 15.84 -8.49 4.96
C PHE A 153 16.55 -9.23 6.09
N GLU A 154 17.35 -10.20 5.72
CA GLU A 154 18.22 -10.92 6.64
C GLU A 154 19.49 -10.10 6.90
N CYS A 155 19.60 -9.50 8.07
CA CYS A 155 20.76 -8.74 8.46
C CYS A 155 21.90 -9.66 8.92
N ARG A 156 23.06 -9.59 8.25
CA ARG A 156 24.27 -10.34 8.64
C ARG A 156 25.21 -9.53 9.54
N ILE A 157 25.32 -8.24 9.28
CA ILE A 157 26.22 -7.35 10.02
C ILE A 157 25.45 -6.10 10.40
N ARG A 158 25.51 -5.74 11.68
CA ARG A 158 24.93 -4.50 12.23
C ARG A 158 26.03 -3.58 12.75
N LYS A 159 25.90 -2.29 12.48
CA LYS A 159 26.68 -1.23 13.13
C LYS A 159 25.71 -0.42 14.00
N GLY A 160 25.66 -0.76 15.30
CA GLY A 160 24.63 -0.26 16.19
C GLY A 160 23.23 -0.71 15.75
N ARG A 161 22.31 0.25 15.54
CA ARG A 161 20.93 -0.01 15.06
C ARG A 161 20.81 -0.07 13.54
N ILE A 162 21.92 0.16 12.80
CA ILE A 162 21.90 0.24 11.32
C ILE A 162 22.38 -1.09 10.74
N PRO A 163 21.56 -1.80 9.94
CA PRO A 163 22.03 -2.97 9.21
C PRO A 163 22.97 -2.51 8.08
N VAL A 164 24.21 -2.97 8.11
CA VAL A 164 25.24 -2.58 7.13
C VAL A 164 25.36 -3.57 6.00
N LEU A 165 25.24 -4.85 6.29
CA LEU A 165 25.31 -5.92 5.31
C LEU A 165 24.23 -6.95 5.60
N GLY A 166 23.46 -7.30 4.57
CA GLY A 166 22.41 -8.29 4.69
C GLY A 166 21.97 -8.81 3.32
N ARG A 167 21.14 -9.81 3.33
CA ARG A 167 20.53 -10.40 2.15
C ARG A 167 19.10 -9.90 2.05
N THR A 168 18.73 -9.37 0.87
CA THR A 168 17.34 -9.08 0.54
C THR A 168 16.72 -10.32 -0.08
N ILE A 169 15.60 -10.75 0.47
CA ILE A 169 14.80 -11.84 -0.06
C ILE A 169 13.51 -11.24 -0.61
N VAL A 170 13.23 -11.50 -1.87
CA VAL A 170 12.04 -11.06 -2.58
C VAL A 170 11.22 -12.29 -2.93
N ARG A 171 9.96 -12.34 -2.50
CA ARG A 171 9.04 -13.43 -2.84
C ARG A 171 7.84 -12.85 -3.57
N ILE A 172 7.65 -13.28 -4.81
CA ILE A 172 6.55 -12.86 -5.65
C ILE A 172 5.45 -13.90 -5.49
N GLY A 173 4.30 -13.47 -4.96
CA GLY A 173 3.16 -14.33 -4.71
C GLY A 173 2.32 -14.54 -5.96
N LYS A 174 1.40 -15.50 -5.87
CA LYS A 174 0.41 -15.74 -6.92
C LYS A 174 -0.45 -14.50 -7.14
N PRO A 175 -0.79 -14.17 -8.39
CA PRO A 175 -1.69 -13.07 -8.69
C PRO A 175 -3.05 -13.25 -8.01
N LEU A 176 -3.54 -12.20 -7.36
CA LEU A 176 -4.85 -12.13 -6.73
C LEU A 176 -5.84 -11.51 -7.71
N ASP A 177 -6.96 -12.18 -7.96
CA ASP A 177 -8.01 -11.72 -8.85
C ASP A 177 -9.24 -11.29 -8.05
N PHE A 178 -9.70 -10.07 -8.29
CA PHE A 178 -10.86 -9.47 -7.64
C PHE A 178 -11.97 -9.10 -8.63
N GLN A 179 -12.02 -9.73 -9.81
CA GLN A 179 -12.99 -9.38 -10.86
C GLN A 179 -14.44 -9.50 -10.40
N HIS A 180 -14.76 -10.52 -9.59
CA HIS A 180 -16.12 -10.68 -9.08
C HIS A 180 -16.51 -9.53 -8.13
N GLN A 181 -15.60 -9.16 -7.20
CA GLN A 181 -15.80 -8.04 -6.28
C GLN A 181 -15.83 -6.70 -7.04
N SER A 182 -14.99 -6.56 -8.08
CA SER A 182 -14.95 -5.39 -8.96
C SER A 182 -16.31 -5.14 -9.65
N LYS A 183 -16.94 -6.18 -10.19
CA LYS A 183 -18.27 -6.04 -10.81
C LYS A 183 -19.30 -5.50 -9.82
N LYS A 184 -19.32 -6.02 -8.58
CA LYS A 184 -20.22 -5.54 -7.52
C LYS A 184 -19.91 -4.07 -7.14
N TYR A 185 -18.62 -3.75 -7.00
CA TYR A 185 -18.15 -2.41 -6.68
C TYR A 185 -18.58 -1.38 -7.73
N LEU A 186 -18.43 -1.71 -9.02
CA LEU A 186 -18.83 -0.83 -10.13
C LEU A 186 -20.35 -0.68 -10.23
N ALA A 187 -21.11 -1.73 -9.95
CA ALA A 187 -22.57 -1.67 -9.90
C ALA A 187 -23.05 -0.70 -8.79
N LEU A 188 -22.41 -0.74 -7.62
CA LEU A 188 -22.70 0.22 -6.53
C LEU A 188 -22.34 1.67 -6.87
N ILE A 189 -21.28 1.90 -7.66
CA ILE A 189 -20.93 3.25 -8.14
C ILE A 189 -21.98 3.76 -9.13
N ALA A 190 -22.52 2.89 -9.98
CA ALA A 190 -23.53 3.25 -10.98
C ALA A 190 -24.90 3.52 -10.34
N ASP A 191 -25.17 2.93 -9.17
CA ASP A 191 -26.42 3.14 -8.44
C ASP A 191 -26.35 4.45 -7.63
N THR A 192 -27.03 5.48 -8.12
CA THR A 192 -27.06 6.83 -7.53
C THR A 192 -28.12 7.03 -6.44
N SER A 193 -28.93 6.01 -6.14
CA SER A 193 -30.15 6.15 -5.32
C SER A 193 -29.89 6.45 -3.84
N CYS A 194 -28.71 6.12 -3.27
CA CYS A 194 -28.39 6.42 -1.87
C CYS A 194 -26.88 6.64 -1.61
N LYS A 195 -26.39 7.85 -1.82
CA LYS A 195 -24.97 8.20 -1.80
C LYS A 195 -24.20 7.88 -0.50
N SER A 196 -24.83 7.99 0.66
CA SER A 196 -24.16 7.79 1.96
C SER A 196 -23.92 6.31 2.28
N ILE A 197 -24.92 5.46 2.06
CA ILE A 197 -24.85 4.00 2.27
C ILE A 197 -23.87 3.42 1.27
N THR A 198 -23.92 3.84 0.01
CA THR A 198 -23.02 3.42 -1.06
C THR A 198 -21.56 3.72 -0.72
N SER A 199 -21.25 4.90 -0.19
CA SER A 199 -19.86 5.26 0.18
C SER A 199 -19.30 4.37 1.29
N SER A 200 -20.09 4.04 2.30
CA SER A 200 -19.69 3.14 3.40
C SER A 200 -19.40 1.73 2.88
N GLU A 201 -20.27 1.21 2.02
CA GLU A 201 -20.13 -0.12 1.42
C GLU A 201 -18.90 -0.20 0.50
N LEU A 202 -18.68 0.80 -0.34
CA LEU A 202 -17.49 0.88 -1.20
C LEU A 202 -16.20 0.89 -0.38
N ASN A 203 -16.17 1.63 0.74
CA ASN A 203 -15.02 1.65 1.64
C ASN A 203 -14.81 0.30 2.32
N ARG A 204 -15.88 -0.39 2.72
CA ARG A 204 -15.83 -1.73 3.30
C ARG A 204 -15.23 -2.72 2.31
N MET A 205 -15.77 -2.79 1.09
CA MET A 205 -15.25 -3.67 0.04
C MET A 205 -13.77 -3.42 -0.26
N ALA A 206 -13.36 -2.16 -0.33
CA ALA A 206 -11.96 -1.81 -0.55
C ALA A 206 -11.06 -2.19 0.64
N ALA A 207 -11.56 -2.09 1.87
CA ALA A 207 -10.85 -2.53 3.06
C ALA A 207 -10.69 -4.05 3.09
N ASP A 208 -11.72 -4.81 2.72
CA ASP A 208 -11.69 -6.28 2.66
C ASP A 208 -10.65 -6.76 1.64
N VAL A 209 -10.65 -6.19 0.42
CA VAL A 209 -9.62 -6.48 -0.60
C VAL A 209 -8.21 -6.09 -0.13
N THR A 210 -8.08 -4.92 0.50
CA THR A 210 -6.78 -4.50 1.05
C THR A 210 -6.27 -5.48 2.10
N LYS A 211 -7.15 -5.96 2.96
CA LYS A 211 -6.84 -6.95 3.99
C LYS A 211 -6.31 -8.25 3.38
N GLU A 212 -6.95 -8.78 2.34
CA GLU A 212 -6.49 -9.98 1.63
C GLU A 212 -5.09 -9.78 1.04
N ILE A 213 -4.84 -8.63 0.41
CA ILE A 213 -3.52 -8.25 -0.09
C ILE A 213 -2.49 -8.21 1.05
N MET A 214 -2.83 -7.63 2.21
CA MET A 214 -1.93 -7.52 3.35
C MET A 214 -1.62 -8.87 3.99
N PHE A 215 -2.56 -9.81 4.04
CA PHE A 215 -2.30 -11.18 4.48
C PHE A 215 -1.32 -11.90 3.55
N SER A 216 -1.51 -11.76 2.24
CA SER A 216 -0.57 -12.33 1.27
C SER A 216 0.84 -11.72 1.41
N LEU A 217 0.95 -10.40 1.64
CA LEU A 217 2.22 -9.74 1.91
C LEU A 217 2.87 -10.22 3.22
N ALA A 218 2.07 -10.50 4.25
CA ALA A 218 2.55 -11.02 5.52
C ALA A 218 3.18 -12.40 5.35
N GLU A 219 2.47 -13.30 4.68
CA GLU A 219 2.97 -14.64 4.38
C GLU A 219 4.28 -14.60 3.59
N LEU A 220 4.33 -13.82 2.50
CA LEU A 220 5.50 -13.71 1.64
C LEU A 220 6.70 -13.05 2.31
N SER A 221 6.47 -12.08 3.20
CA SER A 221 7.55 -11.38 3.93
C SER A 221 7.97 -12.06 5.21
N GLY A 222 7.25 -13.12 5.64
CA GLY A 222 7.48 -13.77 6.93
C GLY A 222 7.11 -12.91 8.14
N LYS A 223 6.23 -11.92 7.95
CA LYS A 223 5.78 -11.00 9.01
C LYS A 223 4.36 -11.29 9.45
N GLN A 224 4.06 -10.90 10.67
CA GLN A 224 2.69 -10.99 11.19
C GLN A 224 1.85 -9.79 10.72
N TYR A 225 0.59 -10.06 10.43
CA TYR A 225 -0.41 -9.03 10.17
C TYR A 225 -1.64 -9.31 11.03
N SER A 226 -1.97 -8.36 11.90
CA SER A 226 -3.16 -8.42 12.75
C SER A 226 -4.10 -7.27 12.41
N GLU A 227 -5.38 -7.56 12.40
CA GLU A 227 -6.38 -6.50 12.27
C GLU A 227 -6.35 -5.58 13.49
N PRO A 228 -6.65 -4.29 13.32
CA PRO A 228 -6.96 -3.45 14.45
C PRO A 228 -8.19 -4.07 15.12
N CYS A 229 -8.06 -4.38 16.40
CA CYS A 229 -9.22 -4.74 17.21
C CYS A 229 -10.24 -3.61 17.05
N SER A 230 -11.35 -3.87 16.38
CA SER A 230 -12.48 -2.95 16.35
C SER A 230 -12.98 -2.87 17.78
N VAL A 231 -12.51 -1.85 18.50
CA VAL A 231 -13.13 -1.45 19.77
C VAL A 231 -14.56 -1.06 19.41
N ILE A 232 -15.47 -2.00 19.57
CA ILE A 232 -16.90 -1.70 19.63
C ILE A 232 -16.99 -0.69 20.75
N LYS A 233 -17.20 0.58 20.42
CA LYS A 233 -17.67 1.58 21.37
C LYS A 233 -19.05 1.11 21.77
N GLN A 234 -19.11 0.23 22.75
CA GLN A 234 -20.30 0.03 23.53
C GLN A 234 -20.55 1.38 24.21
N THR A 235 -21.55 2.07 23.71
CA THR A 235 -22.16 3.21 24.40
C THR A 235 -22.74 2.62 25.69
N VAL A 236 -21.96 2.65 26.76
CA VAL A 236 -22.46 2.40 28.09
C VAL A 236 -23.38 3.57 28.36
N THR A 237 -24.66 3.34 28.15
CA THR A 237 -25.75 4.22 28.66
C THR A 237 -25.69 4.11 30.18
N THR A 238 -24.95 5.01 30.81
CA THR A 238 -24.94 5.14 32.27
C THR A 238 -26.31 5.68 32.65
N THR A 239 -27.21 4.77 32.97
CA THR A 239 -28.43 5.10 33.67
C THR A 239 -28.02 5.58 35.06
N THR A 240 -28.01 6.88 35.25
CA THR A 240 -27.79 7.53 36.55
C THR A 240 -29.01 7.14 37.42
N ILE A 241 -28.82 6.16 38.27
CA ILE A 241 -29.74 5.89 39.39
C ILE A 241 -29.48 6.97 40.43
N ASN A 242 -30.44 7.82 40.62
CA ASN A 242 -30.47 8.89 41.62
C ASN A 242 -30.65 8.26 43.01
N PRO A 243 -29.68 8.35 43.98
CA PRO A 243 -29.85 7.82 45.32
C PRO A 243 -30.43 8.90 46.24
N LYS A 244 -31.68 9.27 46.06
CA LYS A 244 -32.45 10.03 47.06
C LYS A 244 -33.89 9.57 47.00
N GLU A 245 -34.18 8.55 47.82
CA GLU A 245 -35.48 8.33 48.45
C GLU A 245 -35.37 7.01 49.23
N HIS A 246 -35.17 7.12 50.48
CA HIS A 246 -35.76 6.36 51.61
C HIS A 246 -34.99 6.65 52.90
N LEU A 247 -35.31 7.81 53.46
CA LEU A 247 -35.17 8.01 54.88
C LEU A 247 -36.58 8.26 55.42
N CYS A 248 -37.24 7.26 55.96
CA CYS A 248 -38.32 7.41 56.92
C CYS A 248 -38.51 6.12 57.71
N ARG A 249 -38.19 6.23 59.02
CA ARG A 249 -38.82 5.62 60.22
C ARG A 249 -38.95 4.08 60.26
N VAL A 250 -38.37 3.44 61.22
CA VAL A 250 -38.63 3.43 62.70
C VAL A 250 -37.34 2.92 63.36
#